data_d778ace3f2086a92bd6f10b4983d9537
#
_entry.id   d778ace3f2086a92bd6f10b4983d9537
#
_cell.length_a   1.000
_cell.length_b   1.000
_cell.length_c   1.000
_cell.angle_alpha   90.00
_cell.angle_beta   90.00
_cell.angle_gamma   90.00
#
_symmetry.space_group_name_H-M   'P 1'
#
loop_
_entity.id
_entity.type
_entity.pdbx_description
1 polymer ?
#
loop_
_entity_poly.entity_id
_entity_poly.type
_entity_poly.pdbx_seq_one_letter_code
_entity_poly.pdbx_strand_id
1 'polypeptide(L)'
;MQTLRDQACIVGVGETAYTRGSQKSVLRLVLEASRHAIADAGVTTHAIDGFVLPGPYIFQEQLAANLGVNDLRYSTYIQMGGASPVTALQSAAMAVAMGIATYILVPFGWNGYSEARVSRRETAQAVLRPTENAMSRAVRNFYAPYGALAPVQYYAWLATRHRALYGTTDEQMGEVALTCRAHAQHNPMTYMYGRPLTMEGYLKSPMLASPFRILDCCLETDGACAVVVTTPDRARDLRHDPIYIMGIAEGHPYPADDIPNRADFFKIGLSFAAPRAFTMAGVTPQDIDFA
;
A
#
# COMPACT_ATOMS: atom_id res chain seq x y z
N MET A 1 -23.25 -18.82 -7.40
CA MET A 1 -21.78 -18.81 -7.34
C MET A 1 -21.41 -18.22 -5.98
N GLN A 2 -20.62 -18.91 -5.17
CA GLN A 2 -20.19 -18.38 -3.87
C GLN A 2 -19.20 -17.23 -4.12
N THR A 3 -19.42 -16.06 -3.55
CA THR A 3 -18.55 -14.90 -3.65
C THR A 3 -17.70 -14.81 -2.37
N LEU A 4 -16.66 -13.96 -2.37
CA LEU A 4 -15.85 -13.69 -1.17
C LEU A 4 -16.55 -12.75 -0.17
N ARG A 5 -17.72 -12.23 -0.51
CA ARG A 5 -18.45 -11.32 0.34
C ARG A 5 -18.65 -11.93 1.73
N ASP A 6 -18.15 -11.23 2.74
CA ASP A 6 -18.28 -11.59 4.15
C ASP A 6 -17.72 -12.99 4.51
N GLN A 7 -16.84 -13.58 3.67
CA GLN A 7 -16.22 -14.88 3.93
C GLN A 7 -14.88 -14.77 4.69
N ALA A 8 -14.35 -13.56 4.79
CA ALA A 8 -13.14 -13.26 5.53
C ALA A 8 -13.28 -11.94 6.27
N CYS A 9 -12.53 -11.78 7.34
CA CYS A 9 -12.48 -10.57 8.14
C CYS A 9 -11.08 -10.29 8.67
N ILE A 10 -10.81 -9.02 8.92
CA ILE A 10 -9.62 -8.56 9.64
C ILE A 10 -9.97 -8.58 11.12
N VAL A 11 -9.10 -9.19 11.93
CA VAL A 11 -9.33 -9.43 13.35
C VAL A 11 -8.22 -8.86 14.24
N GLY A 12 -7.14 -8.38 13.65
CA GLY A 12 -6.06 -7.74 14.39
C GLY A 12 -5.25 -6.84 13.48
N VAL A 13 -4.82 -5.73 14.04
CA VAL A 13 -3.99 -4.73 13.39
C VAL A 13 -2.77 -4.41 14.25
N GLY A 14 -1.65 -4.12 13.60
CA GLY A 14 -0.45 -3.72 14.29
C GLY A 14 0.41 -2.81 13.44
N GLU A 15 1.01 -1.85 14.06
CA GLU A 15 1.90 -0.92 13.40
C GLU A 15 3.08 -0.54 14.30
N THR A 16 4.13 -0.02 13.70
CA THR A 16 5.25 0.61 14.39
C THR A 16 5.11 2.12 14.36
N ALA A 17 5.88 2.83 15.17
CA ALA A 17 6.04 4.26 14.98
C ALA A 17 6.65 4.54 13.59
N TYR A 18 6.09 5.53 12.89
CA TYR A 18 6.61 6.01 11.61
C TYR A 18 7.64 7.10 11.85
N THR A 19 8.89 6.83 11.51
CA THR A 19 10.02 7.72 11.82
C THR A 19 10.91 7.96 10.61
N ARG A 20 11.80 8.94 10.74
CA ARG A 20 12.88 9.14 9.78
C ARG A 20 14.20 8.84 10.48
N GLY A 21 14.79 7.68 10.16
CA GLY A 21 16.02 7.21 10.76
C GLY A 21 15.80 6.27 11.95
N SER A 22 14.94 5.26 11.78
CA SER A 22 14.66 4.23 12.81
C SER A 22 15.89 3.40 13.19
N GLN A 23 16.88 3.31 12.30
CA GLN A 23 18.03 2.40 12.39
C GLN A 23 17.63 0.91 12.54
N LYS A 24 16.38 0.57 12.19
CA LYS A 24 15.87 -0.80 12.21
C LYS A 24 15.89 -1.39 10.81
N SER A 25 16.24 -2.67 10.69
CA SER A 25 16.05 -3.41 9.44
C SER A 25 14.58 -3.58 9.12
N VAL A 26 14.23 -3.79 7.84
CA VAL A 26 12.85 -4.07 7.41
C VAL A 26 12.29 -5.27 8.18
N LEU A 27 13.07 -6.35 8.34
CA LEU A 27 12.65 -7.54 9.10
C LEU A 27 12.28 -7.18 10.54
N ARG A 28 13.07 -6.35 11.23
CA ARG A 28 12.77 -5.94 12.61
C ARG A 28 11.48 -5.13 12.71
N LEU A 29 11.27 -4.18 11.78
CA LEU A 29 10.03 -3.39 11.73
C LEU A 29 8.81 -4.30 11.49
N VAL A 30 8.92 -5.20 10.52
CA VAL A 30 7.85 -6.14 10.19
C VAL A 30 7.53 -7.08 11.35
N LEU A 31 8.54 -7.62 12.04
CA LEU A 31 8.33 -8.48 13.22
C LEU A 31 7.63 -7.73 14.36
N GLU A 32 7.97 -6.47 14.58
CA GLU A 32 7.34 -5.62 15.59
C GLU A 32 5.85 -5.40 15.26
N ALA A 33 5.53 -4.95 14.05
CA ALA A 33 4.14 -4.78 13.60
C ALA A 33 3.36 -6.10 13.60
N SER A 34 3.98 -7.20 13.17
CA SER A 34 3.36 -8.53 13.17
C SER A 34 2.97 -9.00 14.57
N ARG A 35 3.86 -8.81 15.55
CA ARG A 35 3.58 -9.14 16.96
C ARG A 35 2.45 -8.29 17.54
N HIS A 36 2.40 -7.01 17.19
CA HIS A 36 1.30 -6.13 17.58
C HIS A 36 -0.03 -6.63 16.99
N ALA A 37 -0.08 -6.95 15.69
CA ALA A 37 -1.30 -7.45 15.05
C ALA A 37 -1.78 -8.78 15.63
N ILE A 38 -0.86 -9.72 15.91
CA ILE A 38 -1.18 -11.02 16.52
C ILE A 38 -1.71 -10.83 17.95
N ALA A 39 -1.08 -9.97 18.73
CA ALA A 39 -1.53 -9.65 20.09
C ALA A 39 -2.87 -8.90 20.10
N ASP A 40 -3.11 -8.01 19.15
CA ASP A 40 -4.36 -7.28 18.98
C ASP A 40 -5.50 -8.24 18.63
N ALA A 41 -5.28 -9.20 17.74
CA ALA A 41 -6.23 -10.28 17.44
C ALA A 41 -6.54 -11.19 18.63
N GLY A 42 -5.71 -11.17 19.67
CA GLY A 42 -5.85 -12.06 20.82
C GLY A 42 -5.46 -13.52 20.54
N VAL A 43 -4.68 -13.76 19.50
CA VAL A 43 -4.18 -15.10 19.13
C VAL A 43 -2.68 -15.23 19.45
N THR A 44 -2.19 -16.47 19.43
CA THR A 44 -0.75 -16.73 19.58
C THR A 44 -0.05 -16.82 18.23
N THR A 45 1.27 -16.65 18.22
CA THR A 45 2.07 -16.82 16.99
C THR A 45 1.94 -18.23 16.40
N HIS A 46 1.70 -19.24 17.22
CA HIS A 46 1.48 -20.64 16.79
C HIS A 46 0.15 -20.85 16.05
N ALA A 47 -0.81 -19.93 16.21
CA ALA A 47 -2.08 -20.00 15.47
C ALA A 47 -1.93 -19.52 14.03
N ILE A 48 -0.88 -18.74 13.73
CA ILE A 48 -0.62 -18.25 12.38
C ILE A 48 -0.10 -19.41 11.53
N ASP A 49 -0.80 -19.71 10.45
CA ASP A 49 -0.48 -20.77 9.50
C ASP A 49 -0.42 -20.29 8.03
N GLY A 50 -0.50 -18.96 7.82
CA GLY A 50 -0.36 -18.37 6.50
C GLY A 50 0.33 -17.01 6.51
N PHE A 51 1.09 -16.72 5.45
CA PHE A 51 1.66 -15.41 5.16
C PHE A 51 1.30 -14.96 3.74
N VAL A 52 0.88 -13.72 3.59
CA VAL A 52 0.82 -13.05 2.30
C VAL A 52 1.66 -11.78 2.37
N LEU A 53 2.76 -11.78 1.66
CA LEU A 53 3.78 -10.73 1.75
C LEU A 53 3.64 -9.74 0.59
N PRO A 54 3.28 -8.48 0.86
CA PRO A 54 3.25 -7.43 -0.15
C PRO A 54 4.68 -6.99 -0.53
N GLY A 55 5.22 -7.62 -1.57
CA GLY A 55 6.56 -7.34 -2.07
C GLY A 55 7.67 -8.23 -1.49
N PRO A 56 8.84 -8.24 -2.14
CA PRO A 56 9.93 -9.17 -1.86
C PRO A 56 10.94 -8.63 -0.82
N TYR A 57 10.47 -7.88 0.19
CA TYR A 57 11.36 -7.20 1.15
C TYR A 57 11.84 -8.11 2.29
N ILE A 58 11.14 -9.21 2.55
CA ILE A 58 11.49 -10.23 3.55
C ILE A 58 11.16 -11.61 3.00
N PHE A 59 11.85 -12.64 3.49
CA PHE A 59 11.57 -14.03 3.14
C PHE A 59 10.61 -14.67 4.15
N GLN A 60 9.69 -15.53 3.67
CA GLN A 60 8.71 -16.22 4.50
C GLN A 60 9.40 -17.02 5.61
N GLU A 61 10.48 -17.70 5.28
CA GLU A 61 11.25 -18.51 6.22
C GLU A 61 11.86 -17.69 7.34
N GLN A 62 12.35 -16.49 7.03
CA GLN A 62 12.86 -15.57 8.07
C GLN A 62 11.73 -15.11 8.99
N LEU A 63 10.56 -14.81 8.43
CA LEU A 63 9.41 -14.39 9.22
C LEU A 63 8.91 -15.53 10.10
N ALA A 64 8.75 -16.74 9.53
CA ALA A 64 8.32 -17.94 10.24
C ALA A 64 9.26 -18.28 11.41
N ALA A 65 10.57 -18.33 11.14
CA ALA A 65 11.58 -18.65 12.15
C ALA A 65 11.59 -17.63 13.31
N ASN A 66 11.47 -16.34 13.02
CA ASN A 66 11.49 -15.28 14.05
C ASN A 66 10.17 -15.13 14.82
N LEU A 67 9.04 -15.55 14.25
CA LEU A 67 7.74 -15.58 14.93
C LEU A 67 7.48 -16.91 15.65
N GLY A 68 8.24 -17.97 15.34
CA GLY A 68 8.00 -19.31 15.87
C GLY A 68 6.80 -20.00 15.22
N VAL A 69 6.54 -19.74 13.94
CA VAL A 69 5.51 -20.42 13.17
C VAL A 69 6.03 -21.78 12.71
N ASN A 70 5.38 -22.86 13.15
CA ASN A 70 5.86 -24.22 12.93
C ASN A 70 5.13 -24.96 11.78
N ASP A 71 3.89 -24.60 11.47
CA ASP A 71 3.08 -25.19 10.41
C ASP A 71 2.59 -24.11 9.45
N LEU A 72 3.43 -23.77 8.48
CA LEU A 72 3.09 -22.76 7.46
C LEU A 72 2.41 -23.44 6.27
N ARG A 73 1.08 -23.35 6.19
CA ARG A 73 0.25 -24.01 5.18
C ARG A 73 0.09 -23.21 3.90
N TYR A 74 0.18 -21.88 4.03
CA TYR A 74 0.03 -20.97 2.89
C TYR A 74 1.04 -19.85 2.94
N SER A 75 1.77 -19.65 1.86
CA SER A 75 2.58 -18.43 1.72
C SER A 75 2.70 -18.00 0.27
N THR A 76 2.65 -16.69 0.06
CA THR A 76 2.81 -16.10 -1.27
C THR A 76 3.33 -14.67 -1.20
N TYR A 77 3.90 -14.21 -2.32
CA TYR A 77 4.27 -12.81 -2.53
C TYR A 77 3.29 -12.15 -3.50
N ILE A 78 2.88 -10.96 -3.18
CA ILE A 78 2.08 -10.11 -4.06
C ILE A 78 2.91 -8.90 -4.46
N GLN A 79 3.10 -8.71 -5.77
CA GLN A 79 3.89 -7.60 -6.28
C GLN A 79 3.11 -6.80 -7.33
N MET A 80 2.43 -5.77 -6.86
CA MET A 80 1.63 -4.84 -7.66
C MET A 80 1.96 -3.38 -7.30
N GLY A 81 3.22 -3.10 -7.02
CA GLY A 81 3.64 -1.76 -6.57
C GLY A 81 2.86 -1.31 -5.33
N GLY A 82 2.36 -0.08 -5.31
CA GLY A 82 1.59 0.46 -4.18
C GLY A 82 0.25 -0.23 -3.91
N ALA A 83 -0.30 -1.00 -4.85
CA ALA A 83 -1.52 -1.78 -4.65
C ALA A 83 -1.29 -3.13 -3.95
N SER A 84 -0.03 -3.55 -3.79
CA SER A 84 0.30 -4.86 -3.22
C SER A 84 -0.36 -5.16 -1.86
N PRO A 85 -0.45 -4.22 -0.89
CA PRO A 85 -1.08 -4.51 0.39
C PRO A 85 -2.56 -4.87 0.27
N VAL A 86 -3.32 -4.15 -0.58
CA VAL A 86 -4.76 -4.43 -0.79
C VAL A 86 -4.96 -5.74 -1.52
N THR A 87 -4.16 -6.01 -2.56
CA THR A 87 -4.21 -7.29 -3.29
C THR A 87 -3.79 -8.47 -2.40
N ALA A 88 -2.87 -8.25 -1.46
CA ALA A 88 -2.50 -9.27 -0.48
C ALA A 88 -3.68 -9.65 0.43
N LEU A 89 -4.54 -8.70 0.79
CA LEU A 89 -5.79 -8.99 1.52
C LEU A 89 -6.73 -9.88 0.70
N GLN A 90 -6.83 -9.68 -0.61
CA GLN A 90 -7.64 -10.55 -1.49
C GLN A 90 -7.11 -12.00 -1.47
N SER A 91 -5.80 -12.16 -1.59
CA SER A 91 -5.16 -13.48 -1.53
C SER A 91 -5.37 -14.15 -0.16
N ALA A 92 -5.23 -13.41 0.93
CA ALA A 92 -5.49 -13.90 2.27
C ALA A 92 -6.97 -14.30 2.46
N ALA A 93 -7.90 -13.45 2.01
CA ALA A 93 -9.34 -13.73 2.08
C ALA A 93 -9.72 -15.00 1.32
N MET A 94 -9.19 -15.20 0.11
CA MET A 94 -9.41 -16.43 -0.66
C MET A 94 -8.88 -17.66 0.08
N ALA A 95 -7.68 -17.59 0.64
CA ALA A 95 -7.06 -18.74 1.29
C ALA A 95 -7.79 -19.14 2.58
N VAL A 96 -8.25 -18.19 3.41
CA VAL A 96 -9.04 -18.54 4.61
C VAL A 96 -10.44 -19.01 4.24
N ALA A 97 -11.12 -18.40 3.27
CA ALA A 97 -12.44 -18.79 2.81
C ALA A 97 -12.47 -20.22 2.21
N MET A 98 -11.37 -20.64 1.58
CA MET A 98 -11.22 -21.99 1.05
C MET A 98 -10.68 -23.00 2.07
N GLY A 99 -10.39 -22.58 3.30
CA GLY A 99 -9.86 -23.46 4.35
C GLY A 99 -8.41 -23.91 4.12
N ILE A 100 -7.66 -23.25 3.25
CA ILE A 100 -6.24 -23.54 3.00
C ILE A 100 -5.40 -23.17 4.22
N ALA A 101 -5.71 -22.03 4.84
CA ALA A 101 -5.10 -21.59 6.09
C ALA A 101 -6.18 -21.07 7.05
N THR A 102 -5.82 -20.94 8.32
CA THR A 102 -6.73 -20.57 9.40
C THR A 102 -6.60 -19.10 9.79
N TYR A 103 -5.38 -18.67 10.05
CA TYR A 103 -5.02 -17.28 10.35
C TYR A 103 -3.87 -16.85 9.46
N ILE A 104 -4.12 -15.86 8.64
CA ILE A 104 -3.12 -15.35 7.71
C ILE A 104 -2.65 -13.98 8.17
N LEU A 105 -1.34 -13.85 8.31
CA LEU A 105 -0.66 -12.59 8.58
C LEU A 105 -0.30 -11.91 7.24
N VAL A 106 -0.70 -10.65 7.10
CA VAL A 106 -0.36 -9.80 5.95
C VAL A 106 0.46 -8.61 6.46
N PRO A 107 1.79 -8.74 6.54
CA PRO A 107 2.66 -7.70 7.03
C PRO A 107 3.29 -6.93 5.88
N PHE A 108 3.47 -5.63 6.07
CA PHE A 108 4.24 -4.78 5.16
C PHE A 108 5.17 -3.88 5.97
N GLY A 109 6.41 -3.72 5.52
CA GLY A 109 7.37 -2.82 6.14
C GLY A 109 8.36 -2.25 5.15
N TRP A 110 8.79 -1.03 5.43
CA TRP A 110 9.73 -0.29 4.64
C TRP A 110 10.61 0.58 5.53
N ASN A 111 11.91 0.62 5.27
CA ASN A 111 12.83 1.56 5.89
C ASN A 111 13.39 2.53 4.85
N GLY A 112 12.49 3.09 4.06
CA GLY A 112 12.80 3.91 2.89
C GLY A 112 13.65 5.13 3.20
N TYR A 113 13.49 5.73 4.39
CA TYR A 113 14.34 6.83 4.79
C TYR A 113 15.77 6.39 5.13
N SER A 114 15.93 5.33 5.91
CA SER A 114 17.24 4.85 6.36
C SER A 114 18.06 4.22 5.24
N GLU A 115 17.44 3.36 4.39
CA GLU A 115 18.15 2.64 3.32
C GLU A 115 18.09 3.38 1.98
N ALA A 116 16.95 3.93 1.56
CA ALA A 116 16.83 4.57 0.25
C ALA A 116 17.72 5.81 0.11
N ARG A 117 18.02 6.52 1.20
CA ARG A 117 18.96 7.62 1.17
C ARG A 117 20.40 7.19 0.87
N VAL A 118 20.80 6.04 1.39
CA VAL A 118 22.13 5.48 1.14
C VAL A 118 22.22 4.96 -0.29
N SER A 119 21.13 4.38 -0.81
CA SER A 119 21.07 3.76 -2.13
C SER A 119 20.67 4.70 -3.27
N ARG A 120 20.36 5.98 -3.03
CA ARG A 120 19.93 6.90 -4.11
C ARG A 120 20.90 7.00 -5.27
N ARG A 121 22.21 6.94 -5.04
CA ARG A 121 23.22 6.83 -6.10
C ARG A 121 23.15 5.48 -6.80
N GLU A 122 22.91 4.41 -6.05
CA GLU A 122 22.79 3.06 -6.57
C GLU A 122 21.48 2.86 -7.33
N THR A 123 20.37 3.49 -6.88
CA THR A 123 19.05 3.39 -7.55
C THR A 123 19.10 4.06 -8.93
N ALA A 124 19.69 5.24 -9.07
CA ALA A 124 19.87 5.88 -10.36
C ALA A 124 20.74 5.02 -11.31
N GLN A 125 21.79 4.41 -10.79
CA GLN A 125 22.62 3.47 -11.56
C GLN A 125 21.89 2.15 -11.86
N ALA A 126 21.04 1.67 -10.95
CA ALA A 126 20.25 0.45 -11.14
C ALA A 126 19.22 0.61 -12.26
N VAL A 127 18.56 1.77 -12.37
CA VAL A 127 17.63 2.08 -13.47
C VAL A 127 18.35 2.05 -14.83
N LEU A 128 19.63 2.41 -14.85
CA LEU A 128 20.45 2.43 -16.07
C LEU A 128 21.11 1.07 -16.38
N ARG A 129 21.09 0.11 -15.43
CA ARG A 129 21.62 -1.24 -15.68
C ARG A 129 20.76 -2.00 -16.67
N PRO A 130 21.35 -2.81 -17.55
CA PRO A 130 20.59 -3.74 -18.38
C PRO A 130 19.81 -4.72 -17.50
N THR A 131 18.49 -4.69 -17.59
CA THR A 131 17.63 -5.67 -16.95
C THR A 131 16.80 -6.37 -18.02
N GLU A 132 16.51 -7.64 -17.82
CA GLU A 132 15.67 -8.41 -18.75
C GLU A 132 14.18 -8.07 -18.62
N ASN A 133 13.82 -7.39 -17.54
CA ASN A 133 12.45 -6.98 -17.28
C ASN A 133 11.97 -5.94 -18.30
N ALA A 134 10.83 -6.21 -18.93
CA ALA A 134 10.25 -5.34 -19.97
C ALA A 134 9.97 -3.91 -19.46
N MET A 135 9.47 -3.77 -18.21
CA MET A 135 9.21 -2.46 -17.60
C MET A 135 10.50 -1.65 -17.44
N SER A 136 11.56 -2.25 -16.92
CA SER A 136 12.85 -1.57 -16.77
C SER A 136 13.44 -1.16 -18.11
N ARG A 137 13.22 -1.93 -19.17
CA ARG A 137 13.60 -1.57 -20.54
C ARG A 137 12.78 -0.40 -21.06
N ALA A 138 11.46 -0.40 -20.82
CA ALA A 138 10.59 0.69 -21.22
C ALA A 138 10.99 2.00 -20.53
N VAL A 139 11.20 1.98 -19.22
CA VAL A 139 11.67 3.13 -18.46
C VAL A 139 13.02 3.64 -19.01
N ARG A 140 14.00 2.78 -19.20
CA ARG A 140 15.32 3.17 -19.68
C ARG A 140 15.28 3.74 -21.09
N ASN A 141 14.52 3.15 -21.99
CA ASN A 141 14.58 3.49 -23.41
C ASN A 141 13.61 4.63 -23.77
N PHE A 142 12.51 4.78 -23.06
CA PHE A 142 11.44 5.70 -23.44
C PHE A 142 11.14 6.78 -22.39
N TYR A 143 11.51 6.59 -21.10
CA TYR A 143 11.22 7.55 -20.05
C TYR A 143 12.48 8.26 -19.55
N ALA A 144 13.53 7.52 -19.29
CA ALA A 144 14.79 8.07 -18.78
C ALA A 144 15.42 9.14 -19.68
N PRO A 145 15.40 9.03 -21.05
CA PRO A 145 15.92 10.08 -21.92
C PRO A 145 15.20 11.43 -21.77
N TYR A 146 13.96 11.42 -21.28
CA TYR A 146 13.16 12.62 -20.99
C TYR A 146 13.16 13.00 -19.51
N GLY A 147 14.03 12.40 -18.70
CA GLY A 147 14.20 12.71 -17.28
C GLY A 147 13.14 12.07 -16.35
N ALA A 148 12.27 11.19 -16.86
CA ALA A 148 11.24 10.53 -16.06
C ALA A 148 11.79 9.22 -15.46
N LEU A 149 12.32 9.31 -14.23
CA LEU A 149 12.99 8.21 -13.52
C LEU A 149 12.25 7.77 -12.26
N ALA A 150 11.25 8.53 -11.79
CA ALA A 150 10.59 8.29 -10.52
C ALA A 150 9.06 8.39 -10.65
N PRO A 151 8.30 7.69 -9.79
CA PRO A 151 6.83 7.68 -9.83
C PRO A 151 6.19 9.06 -9.84
N VAL A 152 6.74 10.03 -9.10
CA VAL A 152 6.22 11.40 -9.07
C VAL A 152 6.15 12.03 -10.46
N GLN A 153 7.13 11.73 -11.32
CA GLN A 153 7.17 12.25 -12.68
C GLN A 153 6.10 11.60 -13.57
N TYR A 154 5.84 10.30 -13.40
CA TYR A 154 4.79 9.60 -14.12
C TYR A 154 3.38 10.11 -13.71
N TYR A 155 3.17 10.32 -12.43
CA TYR A 155 1.92 10.93 -11.95
C TYR A 155 1.78 12.39 -12.35
N ALA A 156 2.90 13.12 -12.52
CA ALA A 156 2.86 14.49 -13.02
C ALA A 156 2.27 14.58 -14.45
N TRP A 157 2.47 13.56 -15.29
CA TRP A 157 1.81 13.50 -16.60
C TRP A 157 0.30 13.42 -16.48
N LEU A 158 -0.20 12.57 -15.56
CA LEU A 158 -1.64 12.47 -15.27
C LEU A 158 -2.19 13.80 -14.74
N ALA A 159 -1.50 14.41 -13.79
CA ALA A 159 -1.91 15.70 -13.22
C ALA A 159 -1.89 16.82 -14.26
N THR A 160 -0.88 16.87 -15.12
CA THR A 160 -0.79 17.86 -16.22
C THR A 160 -1.96 17.69 -17.18
N ARG A 161 -2.29 16.45 -17.55
CA ARG A 161 -3.43 16.16 -18.42
C ARG A 161 -4.76 16.54 -17.78
N HIS A 162 -4.92 16.26 -16.48
CA HIS A 162 -6.09 16.63 -15.70
C HIS A 162 -6.26 18.15 -15.67
N ARG A 163 -5.21 18.89 -15.40
CA ARG A 163 -5.23 20.37 -15.43
C ARG A 163 -5.62 20.92 -16.79
N ALA A 164 -5.08 20.34 -17.86
CA ALA A 164 -5.40 20.78 -19.22
C ALA A 164 -6.86 20.53 -19.61
N LEU A 165 -7.48 19.46 -19.09
CA LEU A 165 -8.86 19.12 -19.40
C LEU A 165 -9.90 19.81 -18.50
N TYR A 166 -9.57 19.99 -17.22
CA TYR A 166 -10.54 20.40 -16.19
C TYR A 166 -10.19 21.75 -15.55
N GLY A 167 -9.08 22.37 -15.91
CA GLY A 167 -8.67 23.66 -15.36
C GLY A 167 -8.26 23.61 -13.87
N THR A 168 -7.87 22.45 -13.35
CA THR A 168 -7.50 22.26 -11.94
C THR A 168 -6.40 23.24 -11.51
N THR A 169 -6.59 23.96 -10.42
CA THR A 169 -5.67 24.97 -9.91
C THR A 169 -4.71 24.39 -8.86
N ASP A 170 -3.67 25.16 -8.52
CA ASP A 170 -2.73 24.79 -7.45
C ASP A 170 -3.44 24.76 -6.08
N GLU A 171 -4.41 25.65 -5.86
CA GLU A 171 -5.19 25.69 -4.64
C GLU A 171 -6.05 24.42 -4.47
N GLN A 172 -6.71 23.96 -5.55
CA GLN A 172 -7.48 22.73 -5.52
C GLN A 172 -6.62 21.51 -5.22
N MET A 173 -5.40 21.46 -5.75
CA MET A 173 -4.42 20.42 -5.40
C MET A 173 -3.98 20.56 -3.94
N GLY A 174 -3.76 21.79 -3.48
CA GLY A 174 -3.40 22.12 -2.11
C GLY A 174 -4.42 21.67 -1.08
N GLU A 175 -5.72 21.71 -1.40
CA GLU A 175 -6.79 21.25 -0.51
C GLU A 175 -6.63 19.77 -0.11
N VAL A 176 -6.15 18.93 -1.01
CA VAL A 176 -5.85 17.53 -0.67
C VAL A 176 -4.75 17.44 0.38
N ALA A 177 -3.66 18.18 0.18
CA ALA A 177 -2.54 18.20 1.13
C ALA A 177 -2.95 18.80 2.50
N LEU A 178 -3.77 19.86 2.49
CA LEU A 178 -4.28 20.51 3.71
C LEU A 178 -5.21 19.57 4.48
N THR A 179 -6.14 18.92 3.81
CA THR A 179 -7.08 17.97 4.42
C THR A 179 -6.33 16.81 5.08
N CYS A 180 -5.40 16.15 4.37
CA CYS A 180 -4.56 15.11 4.94
C CYS A 180 -3.75 15.62 6.15
N ARG A 181 -3.24 16.84 6.08
CA ARG A 181 -2.47 17.44 7.17
C ARG A 181 -3.36 17.79 8.37
N ALA A 182 -4.59 18.24 8.16
CA ALA A 182 -5.56 18.48 9.21
C ALA A 182 -5.91 17.17 9.94
N HIS A 183 -6.17 16.09 9.21
CA HIS A 183 -6.40 14.77 9.82
C HIS A 183 -5.20 14.29 10.63
N ALA A 184 -3.98 14.52 10.14
CA ALA A 184 -2.77 14.17 10.87
C ALA A 184 -2.61 14.90 12.22
N GLN A 185 -3.25 16.08 12.41
CA GLN A 185 -3.24 16.80 13.69
C GLN A 185 -4.10 16.11 14.76
N HIS A 186 -5.00 15.20 14.38
CA HIS A 186 -5.84 14.44 15.30
C HIS A 186 -5.27 13.07 15.66
N ASN A 187 -4.17 12.66 15.04
CA ASN A 187 -3.54 11.36 15.30
C ASN A 187 -2.08 11.54 15.77
N PRO A 188 -1.80 11.38 17.08
CA PRO A 188 -0.45 11.56 17.63
C PRO A 188 0.57 10.51 17.11
N MET A 189 0.12 9.42 16.51
CA MET A 189 0.99 8.40 15.92
C MET A 189 1.57 8.83 14.56
N THR A 190 1.00 9.83 13.91
CA THR A 190 1.50 10.28 12.61
C THR A 190 2.77 11.12 12.73
N TYR A 191 3.66 11.00 11.76
CA TYR A 191 4.88 11.82 11.69
C TYR A 191 4.57 13.32 11.57
N MET A 192 3.40 13.69 11.04
CA MET A 192 2.98 15.08 10.81
C MET A 192 2.16 15.67 11.95
N TYR A 193 1.96 14.96 13.06
CA TYR A 193 1.33 15.50 14.26
C TYR A 193 2.10 16.71 14.81
N GLY A 194 1.37 17.74 15.21
CA GLY A 194 1.96 19.00 15.68
C GLY A 194 2.59 19.88 14.59
N ARG A 195 2.36 19.57 13.29
CA ARG A 195 2.94 20.29 12.14
C ARG A 195 1.83 20.76 11.20
N PRO A 196 1.03 21.76 11.55
CA PRO A 196 -0.07 22.25 10.72
C PRO A 196 0.44 22.79 9.38
N LEU A 197 -0.44 22.85 8.40
CA LEU A 197 -0.16 23.38 7.07
C LEU A 197 -1.21 24.42 6.68
N THR A 198 -0.79 25.52 6.07
CA THR A 198 -1.66 26.52 5.48
C THR A 198 -1.56 26.50 3.95
N MET A 199 -2.57 27.03 3.26
CA MET A 199 -2.54 27.16 1.79
C MET A 199 -1.34 28.00 1.34
N GLU A 200 -1.05 29.08 2.03
CA GLU A 200 0.14 29.90 1.74
C GLU A 200 1.43 29.10 1.86
N GLY A 201 1.56 28.29 2.92
CA GLY A 201 2.71 27.39 3.12
C GLY A 201 2.83 26.33 2.01
N TYR A 202 1.68 25.79 1.58
CA TYR A 202 1.65 24.86 0.45
C TYR A 202 2.10 25.53 -0.85
N LEU A 203 1.53 26.68 -1.22
CA LEU A 203 1.86 27.39 -2.47
C LEU A 203 3.32 27.88 -2.53
N LYS A 204 3.94 28.18 -1.38
CA LYS A 204 5.36 28.52 -1.28
C LYS A 204 6.31 27.31 -1.27
N SER A 205 5.77 26.10 -1.14
CA SER A 205 6.61 24.90 -1.07
C SER A 205 7.29 24.60 -2.41
N PRO A 206 8.51 24.01 -2.40
CA PRO A 206 9.26 23.72 -3.61
C PRO A 206 8.51 22.82 -4.58
N MET A 207 8.59 23.14 -5.88
CA MET A 207 8.12 22.27 -6.97
C MET A 207 9.07 21.08 -7.11
N LEU A 208 8.54 19.87 -7.11
CA LEU A 208 9.31 18.64 -7.25
C LEU A 208 9.28 18.09 -8.68
N ALA A 209 8.09 17.97 -9.24
CA ALA A 209 7.85 17.60 -10.64
C ALA A 209 6.52 18.26 -11.07
N SER A 210 6.59 19.35 -11.85
CA SER A 210 5.39 20.13 -12.20
C SER A 210 4.28 19.23 -12.74
N PRO A 211 3.03 19.37 -12.22
CA PRO A 211 2.54 20.39 -11.30
C PRO A 211 2.69 20.05 -9.80
N PHE A 212 3.36 18.96 -9.43
CA PHE A 212 3.49 18.54 -8.03
C PHE A 212 4.56 19.28 -7.27
N ARG A 213 4.18 19.75 -6.09
CA ARG A 213 5.06 20.29 -5.06
C ARG A 213 5.52 19.19 -4.11
N ILE A 214 6.52 19.46 -3.29
CA ILE A 214 7.02 18.49 -2.31
C ILE A 214 5.93 18.04 -1.33
N LEU A 215 4.92 18.87 -1.06
CA LEU A 215 3.82 18.58 -0.16
C LEU A 215 2.68 17.76 -0.79
N ASP A 216 2.71 17.55 -2.11
CA ASP A 216 1.85 16.61 -2.81
C ASP A 216 2.40 15.18 -2.75
N CYS A 217 3.62 15.00 -2.28
CA CYS A 217 4.30 13.72 -2.30
C CYS A 217 4.39 13.13 -0.89
N CYS A 218 4.26 11.80 -0.80
CA CYS A 218 4.44 11.10 0.46
C CYS A 218 5.86 11.30 1.01
N LEU A 219 5.95 11.38 2.33
CA LEU A 219 7.23 11.46 3.02
C LEU A 219 7.88 10.08 3.07
N GLU A 220 9.17 10.01 2.75
CA GLU A 220 9.95 8.79 3.01
C GLU A 220 10.10 8.62 4.53
N THR A 221 9.57 7.51 5.06
CA THR A 221 9.66 7.12 6.46
C THR A 221 10.08 5.67 6.57
N ASP A 222 10.53 5.29 7.77
CA ASP A 222 10.71 3.91 8.18
C ASP A 222 9.48 3.52 9.02
N GLY A 223 8.92 2.36 8.75
CA GLY A 223 7.78 1.85 9.49
C GLY A 223 7.26 0.54 8.93
N ALA A 224 6.37 -0.09 9.66
CA ALA A 224 5.68 -1.30 9.25
C ALA A 224 4.27 -1.34 9.80
N CYS A 225 3.41 -2.05 9.11
CA CYS A 225 2.08 -2.42 9.55
C CYS A 225 1.82 -3.90 9.24
N ALA A 226 0.85 -4.47 9.93
CA ALA A 226 0.43 -5.85 9.70
C ALA A 226 -1.05 -6.00 10.06
N VAL A 227 -1.72 -6.93 9.39
CA VAL A 227 -3.07 -7.35 9.76
C VAL A 227 -3.16 -8.86 9.84
N VAL A 228 -4.08 -9.35 10.67
CA VAL A 228 -4.45 -10.77 10.76
C VAL A 228 -5.81 -10.97 10.11
N VAL A 229 -5.89 -11.92 9.19
CA VAL A 229 -7.10 -12.28 8.44
C VAL A 229 -7.53 -13.68 8.81
N THR A 230 -8.83 -13.89 9.06
CA THR A 230 -9.44 -15.19 9.32
C THR A 230 -10.89 -15.24 8.82
N THR A 231 -11.59 -16.35 9.08
CA THR A 231 -13.01 -16.48 8.75
C THR A 231 -13.91 -15.89 9.84
N PRO A 232 -15.16 -15.46 9.50
CA PRO A 232 -16.11 -14.92 10.47
C PRO A 232 -16.41 -15.84 11.66
N ASP A 233 -16.49 -17.14 11.40
CA ASP A 233 -16.80 -18.11 12.47
C ASP A 233 -15.71 -18.14 13.56
N ARG A 234 -14.44 -18.01 13.16
CA ARG A 234 -13.33 -17.94 14.10
C ARG A 234 -13.21 -16.58 14.78
N ALA A 235 -13.63 -15.54 14.09
CA ALA A 235 -13.53 -14.18 14.59
C ALA A 235 -14.47 -13.88 15.75
N ARG A 236 -15.59 -14.60 15.88
CA ARG A 236 -16.60 -14.37 16.93
C ARG A 236 -16.08 -14.49 18.35
N ASP A 237 -15.08 -15.35 18.54
CA ASP A 237 -14.52 -15.64 19.86
C ASP A 237 -13.24 -14.85 20.13
N LEU A 238 -12.87 -13.91 19.24
CA LEU A 238 -11.68 -13.10 19.37
C LEU A 238 -11.94 -11.78 20.11
N ARG A 239 -10.87 -11.04 20.33
CA ARG A 239 -10.84 -9.87 21.21
C ARG A 239 -11.71 -8.71 20.75
N HIS A 240 -11.82 -8.51 19.43
CA HIS A 240 -12.51 -7.38 18.81
C HIS A 240 -13.60 -7.85 17.84
N ASP A 241 -14.58 -7.00 17.63
CA ASP A 241 -15.55 -7.23 16.57
C ASP A 241 -14.84 -7.31 15.22
N PRO A 242 -15.18 -8.30 14.38
CA PRO A 242 -14.51 -8.50 13.11
C PRO A 242 -14.84 -7.40 12.10
N ILE A 243 -13.84 -6.97 11.34
CA ILE A 243 -14.01 -6.09 10.19
C ILE A 243 -14.18 -6.96 8.94
N TYR A 244 -15.39 -7.07 8.43
CA TYR A 244 -15.72 -7.91 7.30
C TYR A 244 -15.17 -7.37 5.99
N ILE A 245 -14.60 -8.24 5.15
CA ILE A 245 -14.24 -7.92 3.77
C ILE A 245 -15.48 -8.14 2.90
N MET A 246 -16.26 -7.09 2.68
CA MET A 246 -17.51 -7.15 1.92
C MET A 246 -17.27 -7.27 0.42
N GLY A 247 -16.24 -6.60 -0.10
CA GLY A 247 -15.91 -6.63 -1.51
C GLY A 247 -14.45 -6.26 -1.75
N ILE A 248 -13.81 -7.00 -2.64
CA ILE A 248 -12.42 -6.79 -3.01
C ILE A 248 -12.22 -7.23 -4.46
N ALA A 249 -11.40 -6.50 -5.22
CA ALA A 249 -11.11 -6.84 -6.61
C ALA A 249 -9.80 -6.22 -7.08
N GLU A 250 -9.22 -6.83 -8.10
CA GLU A 250 -8.07 -6.31 -8.83
C GLU A 250 -8.47 -5.69 -10.16
N GLY A 251 -7.70 -4.71 -10.61
CA GLY A 251 -7.88 -4.08 -11.92
C GLY A 251 -6.55 -3.75 -12.56
N HIS A 252 -6.39 -4.16 -13.82
CA HIS A 252 -5.19 -3.95 -14.61
C HIS A 252 -5.55 -3.17 -15.87
N PRO A 253 -5.04 -1.94 -16.06
CA PRO A 253 -5.24 -1.22 -17.31
C PRO A 253 -4.36 -1.81 -18.42
N TYR A 254 -4.71 -1.56 -19.66
CA TYR A 254 -3.91 -1.95 -20.81
C TYR A 254 -3.51 -0.72 -21.63
N PRO A 255 -2.27 -0.62 -22.08
CA PRO A 255 -1.11 -1.43 -21.67
C PRO A 255 -0.77 -1.22 -20.18
N ALA A 256 -0.38 -2.32 -19.52
CA ALA A 256 0.01 -2.28 -18.13
C ALA A 256 1.30 -1.45 -17.97
N ASP A 257 1.34 -0.61 -16.92
CA ASP A 257 2.49 0.24 -16.56
C ASP A 257 3.02 1.18 -17.67
N ASP A 258 2.32 1.26 -18.80
CA ASP A 258 2.68 2.13 -19.92
C ASP A 258 1.68 3.27 -20.04
N ILE A 259 1.79 4.24 -19.15
CA ILE A 259 0.85 5.36 -19.05
C ILE A 259 0.72 6.16 -20.37
N PRO A 260 1.82 6.54 -21.06
CA PRO A 260 1.73 7.38 -22.25
C PRO A 260 1.00 6.73 -23.44
N ASN A 261 1.00 5.40 -23.50
CA ASN A 261 0.40 4.66 -24.63
C ASN A 261 -1.04 4.20 -24.37
N ARG A 262 -1.65 4.62 -23.27
CA ARG A 262 -3.06 4.32 -22.99
C ARG A 262 -3.97 5.18 -23.88
N ALA A 263 -4.93 4.55 -24.52
CA ALA A 263 -5.94 5.25 -25.33
C ALA A 263 -6.78 6.23 -24.48
N ASP A 264 -7.16 5.79 -23.28
CA ASP A 264 -7.75 6.65 -22.25
C ASP A 264 -6.77 6.77 -21.08
N PHE A 265 -6.23 7.96 -20.92
CA PHE A 265 -5.19 8.25 -19.95
C PHE A 265 -5.65 8.08 -18.49
N PHE A 266 -6.94 8.29 -18.21
CA PHE A 266 -7.54 8.17 -16.88
C PHE A 266 -8.16 6.80 -16.60
N LYS A 267 -8.19 5.91 -17.56
CA LYS A 267 -8.66 4.54 -17.33
C LYS A 267 -7.60 3.72 -16.61
N ILE A 268 -7.49 3.95 -15.32
CA ILE A 268 -6.54 3.32 -14.42
C ILE A 268 -7.09 1.99 -13.86
N GLY A 269 -6.28 1.24 -13.10
CA GLY A 269 -6.69 -0.05 -12.50
C GLY A 269 -7.96 0.04 -11.68
N LEU A 270 -8.16 1.15 -10.94
CA LEU A 270 -9.37 1.39 -10.15
C LEU A 270 -10.66 1.41 -10.99
N SER A 271 -10.59 1.86 -12.24
CA SER A 271 -11.74 1.87 -13.16
C SER A 271 -12.28 0.47 -13.46
N PHE A 272 -11.46 -0.57 -13.30
CA PHE A 272 -11.84 -1.97 -13.45
C PHE A 272 -12.14 -2.64 -12.10
N ALA A 273 -11.39 -2.32 -11.06
CA ALA A 273 -11.53 -2.92 -9.74
C ALA A 273 -12.78 -2.44 -9.01
N ALA A 274 -13.03 -1.13 -8.96
CA ALA A 274 -14.10 -0.54 -8.16
C ALA A 274 -15.49 -1.09 -8.51
N PRO A 275 -15.93 -1.15 -9.78
CA PRO A 275 -17.25 -1.72 -10.11
C PRO A 275 -17.42 -3.17 -9.63
N ARG A 276 -16.35 -3.97 -9.71
CA ARG A 276 -16.37 -5.38 -9.28
C ARG A 276 -16.46 -5.49 -7.76
N ALA A 277 -15.66 -4.68 -7.03
CA ALA A 277 -15.67 -4.67 -5.57
C ALA A 277 -17.02 -4.20 -5.02
N PHE A 278 -17.58 -3.12 -5.55
CA PHE A 278 -18.91 -2.61 -5.19
C PHE A 278 -20.01 -3.61 -5.50
N THR A 279 -19.96 -4.26 -6.68
CA THR A 279 -20.92 -5.32 -7.03
C THR A 279 -20.85 -6.50 -6.06
N MET A 280 -19.64 -6.95 -5.70
CA MET A 280 -19.44 -8.02 -4.71
C MET A 280 -19.98 -7.63 -3.35
N ALA A 281 -19.68 -6.42 -2.89
CA ALA A 281 -20.14 -5.89 -1.62
C ALA A 281 -21.66 -5.64 -1.58
N GLY A 282 -22.29 -5.44 -2.74
CA GLY A 282 -23.72 -5.10 -2.85
C GLY A 282 -24.05 -3.72 -2.32
N VAL A 283 -23.10 -2.77 -2.44
CA VAL A 283 -23.23 -1.37 -2.03
C VAL A 283 -22.80 -0.45 -3.17
N THR A 284 -23.09 0.82 -3.02
CA THR A 284 -22.70 1.89 -3.95
C THR A 284 -21.71 2.84 -3.30
N PRO A 285 -21.03 3.72 -4.06
CA PRO A 285 -20.16 4.74 -3.48
C PRO A 285 -20.86 5.67 -2.46
N GLN A 286 -22.19 5.83 -2.57
CA GLN A 286 -22.99 6.65 -1.66
C GLN A 286 -23.21 6.02 -0.28
N ASP A 287 -23.00 4.70 -0.18
CA ASP A 287 -23.13 3.94 1.08
C ASP A 287 -21.81 3.91 1.88
N ILE A 288 -20.75 4.60 1.39
CA ILE A 288 -19.45 4.64 2.03
C ILE A 288 -19.40 5.84 2.99
N ASP A 289 -19.18 5.57 4.26
CA ASP A 289 -19.10 6.60 5.30
C ASP A 289 -17.77 7.36 5.30
N PHE A 290 -16.67 6.68 4.99
CA PHE A 290 -15.32 7.25 4.93
C PHE A 290 -14.39 6.43 4.02
N ALA A 291 -13.29 7.05 3.57
CA ALA A 291 -12.26 6.45 2.71
C ALA A 291 -10.84 6.83 3.16
#